data_72d4cffb143c2f822ff155e3c061d105
#
_entry.id   72d4cffb143c2f822ff155e3c061d105
#
_cell.length_a   1.000
_cell.length_b   1.000
_cell.length_c   1.000
_cell.angle_alpha   90.00
_cell.angle_beta   90.00
_cell.angle_gamma   90.00
#
_symmetry.space_group_name_H-M   'P 1'
#
loop_
_entity.id
_entity.type
_entity.pdbx_description
1 polymer ?
#
loop_
_entity_poly.entity_id
_entity_poly.type
_entity_poly.pdbx_seq_one_letter_code
_entity_poly.pdbx_strand_id
1 'polypeptide(L)'
;MNNIIQEMIDWIEDHLLEGFSLEHLGKDMGYSPYYCSFKFHQITGMTIKKYVSLRKVYLASEALKRSEAKMIDIALHYGFSTQESFSRAFKKAFGISPHEFRKSPQPLQTFVKKNLKDERGWFTMDISSKLKIEALQEKMHAQYDQAVLNVLNGQMMYEEFSKQQLMGSSDYVPFNEAMCTNPTASPIFGEEFNNIRAAGHQVTVQDYERITVNPLKSLWIKNYQCIVLWFGDDMFCQMNLLTVLAFLEQQKYEGKVYFHMVQEETYDVDEIEIMLGDYLKIYQDVLIRHRIPEATLLPVMYQGIQLYFDYLKEENDISTYIKKHLDQSPQEMLPQLFRLFPQYGLGDTQYLKIIDKVKNEKIE
;
A
#
# COMPACT_ATOMS: atom_id res chain seq x y z
N MET A 1 -26.80 8.54 -0.65
CA MET A 1 -25.95 8.95 0.49
C MET A 1 -24.53 9.28 0.07
N ASN A 2 -23.91 8.51 -0.84
CA ASN A 2 -22.54 8.76 -1.35
C ASN A 2 -22.39 10.10 -2.10
N ASN A 3 -23.48 10.67 -2.64
CA ASN A 3 -23.40 11.91 -3.43
C ASN A 3 -22.96 13.11 -2.58
N ILE A 4 -23.53 13.28 -1.37
CA ILE A 4 -23.19 14.39 -0.46
C ILE A 4 -21.71 14.32 -0.02
N ILE A 5 -21.20 13.13 0.25
CA ILE A 5 -19.79 12.97 0.67
C ILE A 5 -18.85 13.22 -0.51
N GLN A 6 -19.22 12.82 -1.71
CA GLN A 6 -18.44 13.17 -2.90
C GLN A 6 -18.42 14.69 -3.13
N GLU A 7 -19.56 15.37 -2.97
CA GLU A 7 -19.63 16.83 -3.05
C GLU A 7 -18.76 17.52 -1.97
N MET A 8 -18.72 16.97 -0.75
CA MET A 8 -17.79 17.45 0.30
C MET A 8 -16.32 17.23 -0.10
N ILE A 9 -15.98 16.07 -0.68
CA ILE A 9 -14.62 15.78 -1.17
C ILE A 9 -14.27 16.77 -2.28
N ASP A 10 -15.14 16.96 -3.26
CA ASP A 10 -14.94 17.89 -4.36
C ASP A 10 -14.71 19.30 -3.86
N TRP A 11 -15.56 19.77 -2.95
CA TRP A 11 -15.40 21.09 -2.32
C TRP A 11 -14.06 21.22 -1.55
N ILE A 12 -13.68 20.19 -0.77
CA ILE A 12 -12.40 20.18 -0.02
C ILE A 12 -11.23 20.30 -0.99
N GLU A 13 -11.22 19.55 -2.10
CA GLU A 13 -10.14 19.59 -3.09
C GLU A 13 -10.05 20.97 -3.76
N ASP A 14 -11.17 21.59 -4.09
CA ASP A 14 -11.21 22.93 -4.70
C ASP A 14 -10.68 24.02 -3.75
N HIS A 15 -10.84 23.83 -2.43
CA HIS A 15 -10.42 24.78 -1.40
C HIS A 15 -9.18 24.33 -0.60
N LEU A 16 -8.51 23.29 -1.05
CA LEU A 16 -7.42 22.67 -0.30
C LEU A 16 -6.26 23.63 -0.02
N LEU A 17 -5.96 24.51 -0.98
CA LEU A 17 -4.85 25.47 -0.92
C LEU A 17 -5.23 26.84 -0.34
N GLU A 18 -6.52 27.20 -0.37
CA GLU A 18 -7.02 28.52 0.04
C GLU A 18 -7.27 28.68 1.55
N GLY A 19 -6.88 27.67 2.36
CA GLY A 19 -7.14 27.68 3.79
C GLY A 19 -8.44 27.01 4.16
N PHE A 20 -8.48 25.67 4.09
CA PHE A 20 -9.63 24.87 4.48
C PHE A 20 -10.19 25.25 5.85
N SER A 21 -11.50 25.50 5.91
CA SER A 21 -12.28 25.72 7.13
C SER A 21 -13.52 24.82 7.13
N LEU A 22 -13.74 24.13 8.24
CA LEU A 22 -14.91 23.26 8.41
C LEU A 22 -16.21 24.07 8.48
N GLU A 23 -16.13 25.31 8.98
CA GLU A 23 -17.23 26.24 9.04
C GLU A 23 -17.67 26.67 7.63
N HIS A 24 -16.71 26.96 6.73
CA HIS A 24 -17.01 27.29 5.33
C HIS A 24 -17.60 26.10 4.60
N LEU A 25 -17.00 24.91 4.73
CA LEU A 25 -17.59 23.68 4.18
C LEU A 25 -19.04 23.50 4.62
N GLY A 26 -19.31 23.63 5.93
CA GLY A 26 -20.67 23.48 6.47
C GLY A 26 -21.64 24.49 5.88
N LYS A 27 -21.23 25.75 5.79
CA LYS A 27 -22.05 26.85 5.23
C LYS A 27 -22.40 26.58 3.76
N ASP A 28 -21.40 26.23 2.93
CA ASP A 28 -21.59 26.06 1.50
C ASP A 28 -22.37 24.77 1.17
N MET A 29 -22.19 23.71 1.98
CA MET A 29 -22.96 22.47 1.87
C MET A 29 -24.37 22.58 2.46
N GLY A 30 -24.71 23.64 3.19
CA GLY A 30 -26.00 23.79 3.88
C GLY A 30 -26.15 22.90 5.11
N TYR A 31 -25.05 22.50 5.74
CA TYR A 31 -25.02 21.62 6.92
C TYR A 31 -24.23 22.23 8.08
N SER A 32 -24.46 21.72 9.30
CA SER A 32 -23.58 22.09 10.40
C SER A 32 -22.18 21.51 10.25
N PRO A 33 -21.11 22.19 10.73
CA PRO A 33 -19.75 21.65 10.74
C PRO A 33 -19.65 20.27 11.39
N TYR A 34 -20.41 20.05 12.48
CA TYR A 34 -20.50 18.76 13.16
C TYR A 34 -21.07 17.68 12.25
N TYR A 35 -22.18 17.96 11.53
CA TYR A 35 -22.78 17.01 10.61
C TYR A 35 -21.82 16.65 9.47
N CYS A 36 -21.15 17.62 8.87
CA CYS A 36 -20.14 17.37 7.83
C CYS A 36 -19.03 16.47 8.34
N SER A 37 -18.45 16.79 9.50
CA SER A 37 -17.38 15.98 10.10
C SER A 37 -17.85 14.56 10.45
N PHE A 38 -19.02 14.44 11.06
CA PHE A 38 -19.60 13.14 11.43
C PHE A 38 -19.90 12.29 10.20
N LYS A 39 -20.58 12.84 9.19
CA LYS A 39 -20.95 12.11 7.97
C LYS A 39 -19.74 11.74 7.13
N PHE A 40 -18.79 12.65 6.98
CA PHE A 40 -17.54 12.36 6.28
C PHE A 40 -16.80 11.19 6.94
N HIS A 41 -16.63 11.23 8.26
CA HIS A 41 -15.99 10.12 9.00
C HIS A 41 -16.81 8.85 8.93
N GLN A 42 -18.13 8.94 9.03
CA GLN A 42 -19.01 7.75 8.93
C GLN A 42 -18.84 7.00 7.61
N ILE A 43 -18.69 7.72 6.50
CA ILE A 43 -18.63 7.14 5.16
C ILE A 43 -17.21 6.85 4.72
N THR A 44 -16.23 7.70 5.03
CA THR A 44 -14.85 7.54 4.54
C THR A 44 -13.93 6.79 5.49
N GLY A 45 -14.36 6.53 6.73
CA GLY A 45 -13.54 5.95 7.80
C GLY A 45 -12.47 6.90 8.35
N MET A 46 -12.30 8.12 7.80
CA MET A 46 -11.30 9.07 8.27
C MET A 46 -11.87 10.44 8.56
N THR A 47 -11.21 11.19 9.45
CA THR A 47 -11.61 12.58 9.71
C THR A 47 -11.26 13.49 8.53
N ILE A 48 -12.06 14.55 8.30
CA ILE A 48 -11.75 15.58 7.29
C ILE A 48 -10.35 16.16 7.51
N LYS A 49 -9.94 16.40 8.76
CA LYS A 49 -8.60 16.91 9.09
C LYS A 49 -7.49 15.96 8.65
N LYS A 50 -7.66 14.65 8.85
CA LYS A 50 -6.70 13.61 8.39
C LYS A 50 -6.63 13.61 6.87
N TYR A 51 -7.79 13.64 6.18
CA TYR A 51 -7.88 13.69 4.73
C TYR A 51 -7.13 14.91 4.17
N VAL A 52 -7.48 16.12 4.60
CA VAL A 52 -6.84 17.39 4.18
C VAL A 52 -5.33 17.37 4.42
N SER A 53 -4.88 16.89 5.59
CA SER A 53 -3.46 16.83 5.91
C SER A 53 -2.71 15.89 4.98
N LEU A 54 -3.23 14.69 4.72
CA LEU A 54 -2.61 13.72 3.82
C LEU A 54 -2.57 14.21 2.38
N ARG A 55 -3.67 14.82 1.90
CA ARG A 55 -3.71 15.42 0.56
C ARG A 55 -2.65 16.51 0.39
N LYS A 56 -2.54 17.42 1.36
CA LYS A 56 -1.56 18.52 1.34
C LYS A 56 -0.12 18.01 1.31
N VAL A 57 0.24 17.04 2.16
CA VAL A 57 1.61 16.51 2.20
C VAL A 57 1.93 15.69 0.94
N TYR A 58 0.94 14.95 0.39
CA TYR A 58 1.11 14.23 -0.86
C TYR A 58 1.34 15.17 -2.05
N LEU A 59 0.51 16.20 -2.22
CA LEU A 59 0.71 17.20 -3.28
C LEU A 59 2.03 17.97 -3.12
N ALA A 60 2.42 18.27 -1.87
CA ALA A 60 3.71 18.87 -1.58
C ALA A 60 4.89 17.93 -1.93
N SER A 61 4.74 16.61 -1.78
CA SER A 61 5.78 15.66 -2.19
C SER A 61 5.99 15.68 -3.70
N GLU A 62 4.94 15.81 -4.49
CA GLU A 62 5.04 15.94 -5.95
C GLU A 62 5.73 17.27 -6.35
N ALA A 63 5.44 18.36 -5.64
CA ALA A 63 6.13 19.63 -5.87
C ALA A 63 7.62 19.54 -5.49
N LEU A 64 7.97 18.81 -4.43
CA LEU A 64 9.36 18.59 -4.03
C LEU A 64 10.17 17.82 -5.07
N LYS A 65 9.55 16.88 -5.79
CA LYS A 65 10.18 16.12 -6.89
C LYS A 65 10.45 17.00 -8.11
N ARG A 66 9.62 18.02 -8.36
CA ARG A 66 9.56 18.76 -9.65
C ARG A 66 10.09 20.17 -9.58
N SER A 67 10.39 20.73 -8.40
CA SER A 67 10.78 22.12 -8.26
C SER A 67 11.92 22.35 -7.26
N GLU A 68 12.73 23.37 -7.54
CA GLU A 68 13.77 23.88 -6.64
C GLU A 68 13.27 25.02 -5.71
N ALA A 69 11.93 25.20 -5.62
CA ALA A 69 11.33 26.21 -4.75
C ALA A 69 11.80 26.03 -3.29
N LYS A 70 11.94 27.12 -2.54
CA LYS A 70 12.37 27.05 -1.15
C LYS A 70 11.35 26.23 -0.33
N MET A 71 11.85 25.52 0.65
CA MET A 71 11.01 24.67 1.51
C MET A 71 9.87 25.43 2.20
N ILE A 72 10.15 26.67 2.61
CA ILE A 72 9.13 27.55 3.20
C ILE A 72 8.05 27.94 2.17
N ASP A 73 8.41 28.18 0.93
CA ASP A 73 7.45 28.58 -0.12
C ASP A 73 6.51 27.42 -0.45
N ILE A 74 7.04 26.18 -0.50
CA ILE A 74 6.22 24.97 -0.65
C ILE A 74 5.30 24.81 0.57
N ALA A 75 5.82 24.96 1.79
CA ALA A 75 5.02 24.85 3.00
C ALA A 75 3.83 25.84 2.99
N LEU A 76 4.10 27.10 2.67
CA LEU A 76 3.06 28.15 2.60
C LEU A 76 2.08 27.89 1.47
N HIS A 77 2.55 27.49 0.28
CA HIS A 77 1.67 27.16 -0.86
C HIS A 77 0.66 26.06 -0.53
N TYR A 78 1.09 25.02 0.21
CA TYR A 78 0.20 23.95 0.63
C TYR A 78 -0.51 24.22 1.97
N GLY A 79 -0.56 25.50 2.39
CA GLY A 79 -1.37 25.98 3.52
C GLY A 79 -0.85 25.52 4.89
N PHE A 80 0.46 25.34 5.04
CA PHE A 80 1.11 25.20 6.34
C PHE A 80 1.58 26.57 6.82
N SER A 81 1.37 26.85 8.11
CA SER A 81 1.72 28.17 8.69
C SER A 81 3.23 28.39 8.82
N THR A 82 4.02 27.32 8.91
CA THR A 82 5.49 27.36 9.03
C THR A 82 6.13 26.17 8.37
N GLN A 83 7.42 26.29 8.02
CA GLN A 83 8.22 25.18 7.50
C GLN A 83 8.31 24.02 8.49
N GLU A 84 8.36 24.30 9.80
CA GLU A 84 8.43 23.27 10.84
C GLU A 84 7.12 22.48 10.94
N SER A 85 5.96 23.15 10.81
CA SER A 85 4.66 22.47 10.81
C SER A 85 4.52 21.54 9.61
N PHE A 86 4.97 21.98 8.44
CA PHE A 86 5.07 21.16 7.23
C PHE A 86 6.00 19.97 7.43
N SER A 87 7.23 20.21 7.91
CA SER A 87 8.22 19.16 8.12
C SER A 87 7.74 18.09 9.09
N ARG A 88 7.06 18.48 10.17
CA ARG A 88 6.44 17.53 11.11
C ARG A 88 5.32 16.72 10.46
N ALA A 89 4.44 17.35 9.70
CA ALA A 89 3.35 16.67 9.01
C ALA A 89 3.88 15.68 7.96
N PHE A 90 4.86 16.10 7.17
CA PHE A 90 5.51 15.29 6.15
C PHE A 90 6.22 14.08 6.75
N LYS A 91 7.05 14.29 7.79
CA LYS A 91 7.74 13.20 8.48
C LYS A 91 6.78 12.23 9.17
N LYS A 92 5.67 12.74 9.73
CA LYS A 92 4.63 11.89 10.32
C LYS A 92 3.94 11.01 9.27
N ALA A 93 3.72 11.54 8.06
CA ALA A 93 3.06 10.80 6.98
C ALA A 93 3.99 9.79 6.32
N PHE A 94 5.24 10.14 6.07
CA PHE A 94 6.15 9.40 5.20
C PHE A 94 7.40 8.84 5.91
N GLY A 95 7.59 9.10 7.20
CA GLY A 95 8.75 8.63 7.97
C GLY A 95 10.07 9.38 7.68
N ILE A 96 10.13 10.18 6.63
CA ILE A 96 11.29 10.91 6.14
C ILE A 96 11.03 12.43 6.18
N SER A 97 12.07 13.25 6.34
CA SER A 97 11.88 14.70 6.26
C SER A 97 11.72 15.17 4.80
N PRO A 98 11.03 16.31 4.54
CA PRO A 98 10.88 16.83 3.19
C PRO A 98 12.22 17.22 2.55
N HIS A 99 13.23 17.58 3.34
CA HIS A 99 14.57 17.90 2.86
C HIS A 99 15.31 16.64 2.36
N GLU A 100 15.27 15.55 3.15
CA GLU A 100 15.83 14.25 2.74
C GLU A 100 15.12 13.70 1.52
N PHE A 101 13.78 13.80 1.49
CA PHE A 101 12.98 13.37 0.35
C PHE A 101 13.33 14.13 -0.93
N ARG A 102 13.47 15.47 -0.91
CA ARG A 102 13.91 16.25 -2.07
C ARG A 102 15.27 15.82 -2.58
N LYS A 103 16.23 15.58 -1.66
CA LYS A 103 17.59 15.18 -2.02
C LYS A 103 17.63 13.81 -2.71
N SER A 104 16.78 12.89 -2.30
CA SER A 104 16.68 11.54 -2.83
C SER A 104 15.22 11.11 -2.79
N PRO A 105 14.42 11.47 -3.82
CA PRO A 105 13.02 11.05 -3.90
C PRO A 105 12.90 9.53 -3.88
N GLN A 106 11.97 9.03 -3.08
CA GLN A 106 11.70 7.61 -2.90
C GLN A 106 10.21 7.33 -3.12
N PRO A 107 9.81 6.09 -3.43
CA PRO A 107 8.41 5.73 -3.54
C PRO A 107 7.61 6.07 -2.28
N LEU A 108 6.43 6.65 -2.47
CA LEU A 108 5.45 6.97 -1.44
C LEU A 108 4.14 6.26 -1.74
N GLN A 109 3.40 5.92 -0.69
CA GLN A 109 2.00 5.55 -0.90
C GLN A 109 1.24 6.72 -1.51
N THR A 110 0.51 6.44 -2.59
CA THR A 110 -0.32 7.43 -3.27
C THR A 110 -1.50 7.87 -2.38
N PHE A 111 -1.79 9.15 -2.40
CA PHE A 111 -2.97 9.69 -1.74
C PHE A 111 -3.66 10.68 -2.66
N VAL A 112 -4.34 10.15 -3.68
CA VAL A 112 -5.10 10.92 -4.67
C VAL A 112 -6.48 11.33 -4.12
N LYS A 113 -7.17 12.21 -4.85
CA LYS A 113 -8.55 12.59 -4.56
C LYS A 113 -9.44 11.35 -4.55
N LYS A 114 -10.15 11.08 -3.44
CA LYS A 114 -11.09 9.95 -3.39
C LYS A 114 -12.27 10.18 -4.33
N ASN A 115 -12.59 9.16 -5.12
CA ASN A 115 -13.76 9.12 -5.99
C ASN A 115 -14.70 8.00 -5.56
N LEU A 116 -15.75 8.36 -4.83
CA LEU A 116 -16.74 7.40 -4.31
C LEU A 116 -17.73 6.92 -5.38
N LYS A 117 -17.73 7.53 -6.57
CA LYS A 117 -18.58 7.17 -7.71
C LYS A 117 -17.87 6.23 -8.68
N ASP A 118 -16.59 6.01 -8.49
CA ASP A 118 -15.79 5.18 -9.39
C ASP A 118 -16.21 3.71 -9.26
N GLU A 119 -16.62 3.13 -10.37
CA GLU A 119 -16.99 1.72 -10.49
C GLU A 119 -15.87 0.88 -11.10
N ARG A 120 -14.65 1.47 -11.23
CA ARG A 120 -13.52 0.71 -11.76
C ARG A 120 -13.32 -0.55 -10.93
N GLY A 121 -13.31 -1.68 -11.62
CA GLY A 121 -12.96 -2.97 -11.04
C GLY A 121 -11.45 -3.02 -10.75
N TRP A 122 -11.04 -4.08 -10.12
CA TRP A 122 -9.67 -4.44 -9.80
C TRP A 122 -8.71 -4.21 -10.97
N PHE A 123 -7.54 -3.66 -10.65
CA PHE A 123 -6.34 -3.52 -11.45
C PHE A 123 -6.57 -3.59 -12.98
N THR A 124 -6.82 -2.46 -13.60
CA THR A 124 -6.79 -2.31 -15.06
C THR A 124 -5.53 -1.53 -15.41
N MET A 125 -4.59 -2.21 -16.04
CA MET A 125 -3.36 -1.59 -16.50
C MET A 125 -3.64 -0.73 -17.72
N ASP A 126 -3.33 0.55 -17.66
CA ASP A 126 -3.48 1.44 -18.81
C ASP A 126 -2.26 1.36 -19.76
N ILE A 127 -2.36 2.02 -20.92
CA ILE A 127 -1.30 2.03 -21.93
C ILE A 127 -0.01 2.66 -21.39
N SER A 128 -0.11 3.69 -20.54
CA SER A 128 1.06 4.40 -19.99
C SER A 128 1.86 3.49 -19.07
N SER A 129 1.18 2.77 -18.18
CA SER A 129 1.80 1.78 -17.30
C SER A 129 2.47 0.67 -18.10
N LYS A 130 1.77 0.16 -19.14
CA LYS A 130 2.32 -0.88 -20.01
C LYS A 130 3.63 -0.44 -20.66
N LEU A 131 3.69 0.73 -21.27
CA LEU A 131 4.90 1.25 -21.92
C LEU A 131 6.06 1.46 -20.92
N LYS A 132 5.77 1.90 -19.70
CA LYS A 132 6.79 2.03 -18.66
C LYS A 132 7.33 0.68 -18.20
N ILE A 133 6.45 -0.31 -18.02
CA ILE A 133 6.84 -1.67 -17.64
C ILE A 133 7.73 -2.28 -18.74
N GLU A 134 7.34 -2.16 -20.00
CA GLU A 134 8.12 -2.65 -21.14
C GLU A 134 9.52 -2.00 -21.17
N ALA A 135 9.61 -0.66 -21.00
CA ALA A 135 10.88 0.04 -20.98
C ALA A 135 11.78 -0.39 -19.79
N LEU A 136 11.19 -0.64 -18.61
CA LEU A 136 11.92 -1.14 -17.46
C LEU A 136 12.42 -2.58 -17.68
N GLN A 137 11.62 -3.44 -18.32
CA GLN A 137 12.02 -4.80 -18.69
C GLN A 137 13.19 -4.80 -19.70
N GLU A 138 13.11 -3.95 -20.74
CA GLU A 138 14.20 -3.78 -21.71
C GLU A 138 15.49 -3.31 -21.02
N LYS A 139 15.40 -2.38 -20.09
CA LYS A 139 16.53 -1.89 -19.29
C LYS A 139 17.17 -3.02 -18.48
N MET A 140 16.37 -3.81 -17.76
CA MET A 140 16.86 -4.94 -16.96
C MET A 140 17.48 -6.00 -17.86
N HIS A 141 16.86 -6.34 -18.99
CA HIS A 141 17.40 -7.30 -19.96
C HIS A 141 18.73 -6.82 -20.57
N ALA A 142 18.85 -5.55 -20.94
CA ALA A 142 20.09 -4.99 -21.46
C ALA A 142 21.25 -5.04 -20.45
N GLN A 143 20.94 -4.95 -19.15
CA GLN A 143 21.95 -4.93 -18.09
C GLN A 143 22.33 -6.31 -17.57
N TYR A 144 21.39 -7.26 -17.49
CA TYR A 144 21.56 -8.55 -16.83
C TYR A 144 21.21 -9.76 -17.70
N ASP A 145 20.82 -9.55 -18.97
CA ASP A 145 20.36 -10.58 -19.90
C ASP A 145 19.28 -11.49 -19.27
N GLN A 146 19.44 -12.81 -19.35
CA GLN A 146 18.48 -13.77 -18.77
C GLN A 146 18.70 -14.05 -17.28
N ALA A 147 19.70 -13.42 -16.64
CA ALA A 147 19.97 -13.60 -15.22
C ALA A 147 19.07 -12.73 -14.32
N VAL A 148 17.84 -12.47 -14.75
CA VAL A 148 16.82 -11.67 -14.04
C VAL A 148 15.65 -12.56 -13.64
N LEU A 149 15.23 -12.43 -12.37
CA LEU A 149 13.97 -12.98 -11.88
C LEU A 149 13.03 -11.84 -11.51
N ASN A 150 11.81 -11.86 -12.03
CA ASN A 150 10.75 -10.97 -11.65
C ASN A 150 9.82 -11.65 -10.65
N VAL A 151 9.61 -11.05 -9.48
CA VAL A 151 8.67 -11.53 -8.47
C VAL A 151 7.47 -10.59 -8.46
N LEU A 152 6.30 -11.12 -8.77
CA LEU A 152 5.05 -10.37 -8.90
C LEU A 152 4.17 -10.55 -7.65
N ASN A 153 3.53 -9.49 -7.20
CA ASN A 153 2.66 -9.56 -6.03
C ASN A 153 1.35 -10.31 -6.33
N GLY A 154 1.41 -11.63 -6.18
CA GLY A 154 0.27 -12.52 -6.28
C GLY A 154 -0.07 -12.98 -7.70
N GLN A 155 -1.00 -13.94 -7.74
CA GLN A 155 -1.43 -14.60 -8.96
C GLN A 155 -2.10 -13.64 -9.95
N MET A 156 -2.88 -12.67 -9.46
CA MET A 156 -3.60 -11.72 -10.33
C MET A 156 -2.64 -10.85 -11.14
N MET A 157 -1.60 -10.30 -10.52
CA MET A 157 -0.59 -9.52 -11.23
C MET A 157 0.17 -10.41 -12.23
N TYR A 158 0.50 -11.64 -11.86
CA TYR A 158 1.15 -12.61 -12.74
C TYR A 158 0.30 -12.90 -13.99
N GLU A 159 -1.00 -13.15 -13.82
CA GLU A 159 -1.91 -13.40 -14.93
C GLU A 159 -2.11 -12.17 -15.83
N GLU A 160 -2.21 -10.98 -15.24
CA GLU A 160 -2.34 -9.74 -16.01
C GLU A 160 -1.08 -9.43 -16.81
N PHE A 161 0.13 -9.59 -16.24
CA PHE A 161 1.39 -9.45 -16.96
C PHE A 161 1.50 -10.46 -18.11
N SER A 162 1.09 -11.71 -17.87
CA SER A 162 1.06 -12.74 -18.91
C SER A 162 0.10 -12.40 -20.04
N LYS A 163 -1.14 -12.01 -19.71
CA LYS A 163 -2.19 -11.63 -20.65
C LYS A 163 -1.80 -10.43 -21.51
N GLN A 164 -1.16 -9.43 -20.90
CA GLN A 164 -0.67 -8.22 -21.57
C GLN A 164 0.67 -8.42 -22.27
N GLN A 165 1.26 -9.62 -22.20
CA GLN A 165 2.58 -9.95 -22.78
C GLN A 165 3.73 -9.09 -22.23
N LEU A 166 3.66 -8.69 -20.95
CA LEU A 166 4.65 -7.84 -20.30
C LEU A 166 5.83 -8.63 -19.71
N MET A 167 5.78 -9.96 -19.77
CA MET A 167 6.76 -10.80 -19.08
C MET A 167 8.13 -10.84 -19.74
N GLY A 168 8.24 -10.49 -21.02
CA GLY A 168 9.51 -10.51 -21.76
C GLY A 168 10.14 -11.91 -21.79
N SER A 169 11.48 -11.95 -21.85
CA SER A 169 12.28 -13.20 -21.89
C SER A 169 12.82 -13.62 -20.53
N SER A 170 12.68 -12.81 -19.49
CA SER A 170 13.15 -13.11 -18.13
C SER A 170 12.25 -14.14 -17.44
N ASP A 171 12.72 -14.72 -16.34
CA ASP A 171 11.88 -15.57 -15.48
C ASP A 171 10.91 -14.71 -14.65
N TYR A 172 9.68 -15.23 -14.45
CA TYR A 172 8.63 -14.59 -13.66
C TYR A 172 7.98 -15.58 -12.70
N VAL A 173 7.73 -15.14 -11.48
CA VAL A 173 7.07 -15.95 -10.45
C VAL A 173 6.07 -15.11 -9.65
N PRO A 174 4.91 -15.65 -9.27
CA PRO A 174 3.99 -14.99 -8.37
C PRO A 174 4.40 -15.21 -6.90
N PHE A 175 4.28 -14.19 -6.08
CA PHE A 175 4.36 -14.28 -4.62
C PHE A 175 2.93 -14.41 -4.06
N ASN A 176 2.43 -15.64 -3.98
CA ASN A 176 1.05 -15.95 -3.61
C ASN A 176 0.89 -16.03 -2.09
N GLU A 177 1.02 -14.89 -1.40
CA GLU A 177 0.91 -14.81 0.05
C GLU A 177 0.17 -13.53 0.48
N ALA A 178 -0.37 -13.55 1.69
CA ALA A 178 -1.07 -12.45 2.34
C ALA A 178 -0.46 -12.20 3.73
N MET A 179 0.76 -11.67 3.76
CA MET A 179 1.57 -11.55 4.97
C MET A 179 1.00 -10.60 6.03
N CYS A 180 0.09 -9.71 5.64
CA CYS A 180 -0.64 -8.84 6.57
C CYS A 180 -1.73 -9.58 7.38
N THR A 181 -2.02 -10.84 7.04
CA THR A 181 -3.00 -11.67 7.75
C THR A 181 -2.34 -12.94 8.29
N ASN A 182 -2.92 -13.50 9.37
CA ASN A 182 -2.48 -14.72 10.01
C ASN A 182 -1.07 -14.64 10.65
N PRO A 183 -0.78 -15.44 11.66
CA PRO A 183 0.55 -15.52 12.25
C PRO A 183 1.62 -16.01 11.27
N THR A 184 2.86 -15.70 11.57
CA THR A 184 4.02 -16.13 10.79
C THR A 184 5.19 -16.52 11.72
N ALA A 185 6.24 -17.13 11.16
CA ALA A 185 7.40 -17.59 11.88
C ALA A 185 8.72 -17.31 11.11
N SER A 186 9.85 -17.66 11.73
CA SER A 186 11.19 -17.65 11.12
C SER A 186 11.86 -19.00 11.41
N PRO A 187 12.58 -19.58 10.44
CA PRO A 187 12.94 -19.01 9.13
C PRO A 187 11.77 -19.01 8.13
N ILE A 188 11.75 -17.98 7.25
CA ILE A 188 10.75 -17.84 6.20
C ILE A 188 10.83 -19.05 5.26
N PHE A 189 9.68 -19.64 4.91
CA PHE A 189 9.52 -20.88 4.16
C PHE A 189 10.16 -22.12 4.81
N GLY A 190 10.51 -22.04 6.12
CA GLY A 190 10.84 -23.23 6.91
C GLY A 190 9.59 -24.04 7.27
N GLU A 191 9.78 -25.19 7.88
CA GLU A 191 8.69 -26.12 8.23
C GLU A 191 7.64 -25.45 9.14
N GLU A 192 8.07 -24.77 10.20
CA GLU A 192 7.18 -24.06 11.13
C GLU A 192 6.40 -22.94 10.42
N PHE A 193 7.08 -22.15 9.57
CA PHE A 193 6.46 -21.12 8.75
C PHE A 193 5.35 -21.72 7.88
N ASN A 194 5.66 -22.77 7.11
CA ASN A 194 4.71 -23.39 6.19
C ASN A 194 3.49 -23.97 6.94
N ASN A 195 3.72 -24.60 8.09
CA ASN A 195 2.63 -25.15 8.94
C ASN A 195 1.71 -24.04 9.46
N ILE A 196 2.26 -22.97 10.01
CA ILE A 196 1.48 -21.83 10.55
C ILE A 196 0.72 -21.12 9.44
N ARG A 197 1.35 -20.87 8.29
CA ARG A 197 0.70 -20.19 7.16
C ARG A 197 -0.42 -21.06 6.56
N ALA A 198 -0.18 -22.34 6.32
CA ALA A 198 -1.19 -23.28 5.83
C ALA A 198 -2.43 -23.31 6.76
N ALA A 199 -2.21 -23.41 8.08
CA ALA A 199 -3.28 -23.37 9.06
C ALA A 199 -4.07 -22.04 9.01
N GLY A 200 -3.37 -20.89 8.92
CA GLY A 200 -4.00 -19.57 8.82
C GLY A 200 -4.83 -19.38 7.54
N HIS A 201 -4.39 -19.97 6.43
CA HIS A 201 -5.13 -20.00 5.16
C HIS A 201 -6.21 -21.09 5.10
N GLN A 202 -6.29 -21.97 6.12
CA GLN A 202 -7.24 -23.08 6.19
C GLN A 202 -7.08 -24.07 5.01
N VAL A 203 -5.82 -24.34 4.65
CA VAL A 203 -5.45 -25.31 3.62
C VAL A 203 -4.49 -26.35 4.18
N THR A 204 -4.27 -27.45 3.43
CA THR A 204 -3.22 -28.43 3.79
C THR A 204 -1.82 -27.81 3.53
N VAL A 205 -0.81 -28.33 4.25
CA VAL A 205 0.58 -27.88 4.01
C VAL A 205 1.00 -28.18 2.55
N GLN A 206 0.57 -29.30 2.01
CA GLN A 206 0.84 -29.68 0.61
C GLN A 206 0.22 -28.70 -0.39
N ASP A 207 -1.01 -28.22 -0.13
CA ASP A 207 -1.65 -27.21 -0.98
C ASP A 207 -0.96 -25.86 -0.83
N TYR A 208 -0.60 -25.46 0.39
CA TYR A 208 0.17 -24.25 0.63
C TYR A 208 1.51 -24.27 -0.13
N GLU A 209 2.25 -25.37 0.00
CA GLU A 209 3.51 -25.52 -0.73
C GLU A 209 3.31 -25.48 -2.25
N ARG A 210 2.27 -26.13 -2.76
CA ARG A 210 1.97 -26.14 -4.20
C ARG A 210 1.64 -24.74 -4.74
N ILE A 211 0.87 -23.94 -3.98
CA ILE A 211 0.36 -22.64 -4.42
C ILE A 211 1.38 -21.52 -4.17
N THR A 212 2.08 -21.56 -3.04
CA THR A 212 2.93 -20.45 -2.59
C THR A 212 4.41 -20.76 -2.73
N VAL A 213 4.90 -21.89 -2.22
CA VAL A 213 6.33 -22.17 -2.12
C VAL A 213 6.90 -22.66 -3.47
N ASN A 214 6.21 -23.58 -4.13
CA ASN A 214 6.70 -24.17 -5.39
C ASN A 214 6.90 -23.15 -6.51
N PRO A 215 6.03 -22.15 -6.73
CA PRO A 215 6.28 -21.10 -7.72
C PRO A 215 7.57 -20.31 -7.45
N LEU A 216 7.96 -20.17 -6.19
CA LEU A 216 9.15 -19.43 -5.78
C LEU A 216 10.46 -20.23 -5.80
N LYS A 217 10.41 -21.52 -6.14
CA LYS A 217 11.60 -22.41 -6.10
C LYS A 217 12.80 -21.87 -6.88
N SER A 218 12.57 -21.13 -7.95
CA SER A 218 13.63 -20.50 -8.73
C SER A 218 14.49 -19.54 -7.90
N LEU A 219 13.96 -18.91 -6.85
CA LEU A 219 14.70 -18.03 -5.95
C LEU A 219 15.88 -18.68 -5.24
N TRP A 220 15.86 -20.01 -5.04
CA TRP A 220 16.93 -20.74 -4.37
C TRP A 220 17.56 -21.87 -5.17
N ILE A 221 17.03 -22.15 -6.37
CA ILE A 221 17.60 -23.16 -7.27
C ILE A 221 18.50 -22.50 -8.33
N LYS A 222 18.12 -21.33 -8.84
CA LYS A 222 18.85 -20.59 -9.87
C LYS A 222 19.66 -19.45 -9.26
N ASN A 223 20.80 -19.15 -9.84
CA ASN A 223 21.64 -18.02 -9.44
C ASN A 223 21.33 -16.81 -10.32
N TYR A 224 20.39 -15.96 -9.90
CA TYR A 224 20.08 -14.73 -10.60
C TYR A 224 21.05 -13.62 -10.19
N GLN A 225 21.44 -12.77 -11.13
CA GLN A 225 22.26 -11.58 -10.86
C GLN A 225 21.38 -10.40 -10.41
N CYS A 226 20.10 -10.43 -10.79
CA CYS A 226 19.13 -9.38 -10.47
C CYS A 226 17.78 -9.99 -10.12
N ILE A 227 17.16 -9.48 -9.06
CA ILE A 227 15.77 -9.77 -8.69
C ILE A 227 15.00 -8.47 -8.76
N VAL A 228 13.89 -8.47 -9.52
CA VAL A 228 12.98 -7.34 -9.66
C VAL A 228 11.68 -7.65 -8.95
N LEU A 229 11.29 -6.81 -8.01
CA LEU A 229 10.14 -6.97 -7.13
C LEU A 229 9.03 -6.02 -7.58
N TRP A 230 7.92 -6.56 -8.10
CA TRP A 230 6.77 -5.83 -8.60
C TRP A 230 5.66 -5.85 -7.57
N PHE A 231 5.52 -4.77 -6.79
CA PHE A 231 4.54 -4.65 -5.71
C PHE A 231 3.87 -3.29 -5.74
N GLY A 232 2.65 -3.21 -5.22
CA GLY A 232 1.92 -1.94 -5.07
C GLY A 232 2.36 -1.16 -3.83
N ASP A 233 1.74 -0.01 -3.64
CA ASP A 233 2.04 0.91 -2.54
C ASP A 233 1.13 0.71 -1.30
N ASP A 234 0.16 -0.19 -1.37
CA ASP A 234 -0.75 -0.52 -0.28
C ASP A 234 -0.10 -1.39 0.82
N MET A 235 -0.77 -1.48 1.97
CA MET A 235 -0.30 -2.24 3.13
C MET A 235 -0.05 -3.72 2.80
N PHE A 236 -0.98 -4.38 2.08
CA PHE A 236 -0.86 -5.79 1.72
C PHE A 236 0.40 -6.04 0.90
N CYS A 237 0.61 -5.24 -0.16
CA CYS A 237 1.78 -5.30 -1.01
C CYS A 237 3.07 -5.04 -0.21
N GLN A 238 3.07 -4.08 0.72
CA GLN A 238 4.27 -3.73 1.47
C GLN A 238 4.64 -4.79 2.53
N MET A 239 3.66 -5.50 3.13
CA MET A 239 3.96 -6.64 4.03
C MET A 239 4.51 -7.84 3.25
N ASN A 240 4.01 -8.08 2.06
CA ASN A 240 4.55 -9.09 1.15
C ASN A 240 5.97 -8.73 0.69
N LEU A 241 6.20 -7.47 0.27
CA LEU A 241 7.53 -6.97 -0.12
C LEU A 241 8.56 -7.13 1.02
N LEU A 242 8.19 -6.74 2.25
CA LEU A 242 9.02 -6.92 3.43
C LEU A 242 9.43 -8.39 3.61
N THR A 243 8.51 -9.31 3.40
CA THR A 243 8.76 -10.75 3.55
C THR A 243 9.73 -11.27 2.47
N VAL A 244 9.57 -10.83 1.22
CA VAL A 244 10.50 -11.22 0.14
C VAL A 244 11.90 -10.67 0.40
N LEU A 245 12.02 -9.40 0.80
CA LEU A 245 13.31 -8.79 1.12
C LEU A 245 13.99 -9.49 2.31
N ALA A 246 13.23 -9.79 3.36
CA ALA A 246 13.73 -10.56 4.50
C ALA A 246 14.16 -11.97 4.12
N PHE A 247 13.44 -12.61 3.21
CA PHE A 247 13.82 -13.93 2.67
C PHE A 247 15.12 -13.86 1.87
N LEU A 248 15.30 -12.86 1.03
CA LEU A 248 16.56 -12.67 0.29
C LEU A 248 17.76 -12.48 1.23
N GLU A 249 17.59 -11.72 2.32
CA GLU A 249 18.63 -11.61 3.36
C GLU A 249 18.89 -12.93 4.08
N GLN A 250 17.83 -13.66 4.44
CA GLN A 250 17.95 -14.99 5.05
C GLN A 250 18.75 -15.95 4.14
N GLN A 251 18.59 -15.85 2.82
CA GLN A 251 19.32 -16.62 1.83
C GLN A 251 20.72 -16.06 1.50
N LYS A 252 21.10 -14.92 2.12
CA LYS A 252 22.35 -14.20 1.84
C LYS A 252 22.52 -13.88 0.34
N TYR A 253 21.43 -13.42 -0.29
CA TYR A 253 21.47 -13.05 -1.70
C TYR A 253 22.39 -11.83 -1.90
N GLU A 254 23.36 -11.96 -2.84
CA GLU A 254 24.40 -10.96 -3.12
C GLU A 254 24.15 -10.20 -4.43
N GLY A 255 23.15 -10.58 -5.22
CA GLY A 255 22.79 -9.90 -6.47
C GLY A 255 22.08 -8.57 -6.25
N LYS A 256 21.74 -7.90 -7.34
CA LYS A 256 20.98 -6.64 -7.30
C LYS A 256 19.51 -6.89 -7.06
N VAL A 257 18.89 -6.01 -6.27
CA VAL A 257 17.44 -6.03 -6.01
C VAL A 257 16.85 -4.70 -6.44
N TYR A 258 15.86 -4.74 -7.31
CA TYR A 258 15.08 -3.58 -7.71
C TYR A 258 13.64 -3.74 -7.25
N PHE A 259 13.08 -2.67 -6.74
CA PHE A 259 11.66 -2.55 -6.44
C PHE A 259 11.00 -1.65 -7.50
N HIS A 260 10.09 -2.22 -8.25
CA HIS A 260 9.22 -1.52 -9.19
C HIS A 260 7.84 -1.38 -8.56
N MET A 261 7.54 -0.17 -8.09
CA MET A 261 6.27 0.12 -7.45
C MET A 261 5.24 0.53 -8.49
N VAL A 262 4.24 -0.31 -8.69
CA VAL A 262 3.09 0.00 -9.56
C VAL A 262 2.07 0.79 -8.76
N GLN A 263 1.75 1.99 -9.22
CA GLN A 263 0.76 2.87 -8.61
C GLN A 263 -0.56 2.73 -9.36
N GLU A 264 -1.54 2.07 -8.76
CA GLU A 264 -2.85 1.83 -9.40
C GLU A 264 -3.61 3.12 -9.70
N GLU A 265 -3.54 4.11 -8.82
CA GLU A 265 -4.32 5.34 -8.91
C GLU A 265 -3.75 6.37 -9.90
N THR A 266 -2.44 6.38 -10.10
CA THR A 266 -1.75 7.34 -11.01
C THR A 266 -1.27 6.69 -12.29
N TYR A 267 -1.33 5.36 -12.37
CA TYR A 267 -0.78 4.54 -13.46
C TYR A 267 0.73 4.77 -13.67
N ASP A 268 1.42 5.20 -12.63
CA ASP A 268 2.87 5.40 -12.65
C ASP A 268 3.61 4.17 -12.14
N VAL A 269 4.89 4.05 -12.50
CA VAL A 269 5.77 2.99 -12.03
C VAL A 269 7.06 3.64 -11.55
N ASP A 270 7.28 3.61 -10.24
CA ASP A 270 8.53 4.05 -9.64
C ASP A 270 9.54 2.90 -9.61
N GLU A 271 10.81 3.18 -9.89
CA GLU A 271 11.92 2.22 -9.78
C GLU A 271 12.88 2.67 -8.69
N ILE A 272 13.28 1.75 -7.82
CA ILE A 272 14.36 1.98 -6.86
C ILE A 272 15.21 0.73 -6.67
N GLU A 273 16.56 0.88 -6.64
CA GLU A 273 17.47 -0.17 -6.21
C GLU A 273 17.43 -0.29 -4.68
N ILE A 274 17.24 -1.52 -4.18
CA ILE A 274 17.17 -1.82 -2.76
C ILE A 274 18.50 -2.40 -2.29
N MET A 275 19.05 -1.83 -1.23
CA MET A 275 20.17 -2.41 -0.50
C MET A 275 19.63 -3.29 0.62
N LEU A 276 19.92 -4.57 0.58
CA LEU A 276 19.61 -5.50 1.67
C LEU A 276 20.49 -5.19 2.89
N GLY A 277 20.01 -5.49 4.10
CA GLY A 277 20.78 -5.26 5.34
C GLY A 277 20.01 -5.49 6.64
N ASP A 278 18.80 -4.93 6.76
CA ASP A 278 18.01 -4.97 8.01
C ASP A 278 16.62 -5.60 7.85
N TYR A 279 16.24 -6.06 6.65
CA TYR A 279 14.86 -6.49 6.38
C TYR A 279 14.44 -7.74 7.15
N LEU A 280 15.37 -8.68 7.41
CA LEU A 280 15.05 -9.85 8.23
C LEU A 280 14.74 -9.44 9.68
N LYS A 281 15.47 -8.47 10.25
CA LYS A 281 15.18 -7.92 11.56
C LYS A 281 13.86 -7.16 11.57
N ILE A 282 13.61 -6.34 10.54
CA ILE A 282 12.35 -5.59 10.38
C ILE A 282 11.17 -6.57 10.28
N TYR A 283 11.27 -7.62 9.47
CA TYR A 283 10.27 -8.68 9.37
C TYR A 283 9.95 -9.30 10.73
N GLN A 284 10.98 -9.67 11.49
CA GLN A 284 10.79 -10.25 12.83
C GLN A 284 10.14 -9.28 13.80
N ASP A 285 10.52 -8.00 13.77
CA ASP A 285 9.93 -6.98 14.64
C ASP A 285 8.47 -6.70 14.26
N VAL A 286 8.19 -6.51 12.97
CA VAL A 286 6.86 -6.12 12.48
C VAL A 286 5.88 -7.28 12.47
N LEU A 287 6.23 -8.41 11.80
CA LEU A 287 5.28 -9.48 11.51
C LEU A 287 5.24 -10.59 12.57
N ILE A 288 6.30 -10.76 13.36
CA ILE A 288 6.33 -11.77 14.43
C ILE A 288 6.07 -11.13 15.78
N ARG A 289 6.76 -10.03 16.10
CA ARG A 289 6.70 -9.41 17.44
C ARG A 289 5.72 -8.26 17.55
N HIS A 290 5.13 -7.82 16.44
CA HIS A 290 4.21 -6.67 16.33
C HIS A 290 4.77 -5.40 16.99
N ARG A 291 6.03 -5.05 16.67
CA ARG A 291 6.73 -3.87 17.17
C ARG A 291 7.17 -2.96 16.04
N ILE A 292 7.16 -1.66 16.31
CA ILE A 292 7.70 -0.66 15.38
C ILE A 292 9.22 -0.91 15.29
N PRO A 293 9.78 -1.11 14.09
CA PRO A 293 11.20 -1.40 13.94
C PRO A 293 12.05 -0.14 14.15
N GLU A 294 13.22 -0.32 14.77
CA GLU A 294 14.25 0.73 14.90
C GLU A 294 15.19 0.65 13.69
N ALA A 295 14.70 1.02 12.50
CA ALA A 295 15.46 0.99 11.27
C ALA A 295 15.00 2.11 10.33
N THR A 296 15.89 2.50 9.39
CA THR A 296 15.49 3.37 8.30
C THR A 296 14.70 2.56 7.27
N LEU A 297 13.48 3.00 7.01
CA LEU A 297 12.56 2.33 6.10
C LEU A 297 12.39 3.14 4.81
N LEU A 298 12.08 2.44 3.71
CA LEU A 298 11.49 3.11 2.56
C LEU A 298 10.20 3.81 3.00
N PRO A 299 9.91 5.04 2.55
CA PRO A 299 8.71 5.76 2.99
C PRO A 299 7.42 5.01 2.72
N VAL A 300 7.27 4.34 1.57
CA VAL A 300 6.10 3.52 1.26
C VAL A 300 5.97 2.33 2.23
N MET A 301 7.07 1.68 2.59
CA MET A 301 7.07 0.58 3.57
C MET A 301 6.77 1.10 4.99
N TYR A 302 7.30 2.28 5.36
CA TYR A 302 6.92 2.94 6.61
C TYR A 302 5.41 3.15 6.69
N GLN A 303 4.80 3.67 5.62
CA GLN A 303 3.34 3.87 5.54
C GLN A 303 2.59 2.54 5.63
N GLY A 304 3.04 1.52 4.91
CA GLY A 304 2.47 0.16 4.96
C GLY A 304 2.51 -0.43 6.38
N ILE A 305 3.63 -0.28 7.09
CA ILE A 305 3.79 -0.74 8.48
C ILE A 305 2.86 0.03 9.44
N GLN A 306 2.70 1.35 9.27
CA GLN A 306 1.77 2.13 10.09
C GLN A 306 0.31 1.65 9.87
N LEU A 307 -0.08 1.39 8.63
CA LEU A 307 -1.39 0.84 8.30
C LEU A 307 -1.57 -0.59 8.82
N TYR A 308 -0.53 -1.41 8.80
CA TYR A 308 -0.55 -2.76 9.37
C TYR A 308 -0.81 -2.72 10.89
N PHE A 309 -0.13 -1.85 11.62
CA PHE A 309 -0.40 -1.70 13.05
C PHE A 309 -1.77 -1.08 13.35
N ASP A 310 -2.28 -0.20 12.48
CA ASP A 310 -3.66 0.27 12.58
C ASP A 310 -4.66 -0.86 12.28
N TYR A 311 -4.39 -1.69 11.29
CA TYR A 311 -5.20 -2.87 10.94
C TYR A 311 -5.29 -3.91 12.07
N LEU A 312 -4.21 -4.11 12.82
CA LEU A 312 -4.17 -5.05 13.96
C LEU A 312 -4.98 -4.59 15.18
N LYS A 313 -5.37 -3.32 15.25
CA LYS A 313 -6.20 -2.84 16.36
C LYS A 313 -7.59 -3.48 16.30
N GLU A 314 -8.14 -3.81 17.46
CA GLU A 314 -9.50 -4.34 17.58
C GLU A 314 -10.53 -3.37 16.99
N GLU A 315 -10.38 -2.07 17.28
CA GLU A 315 -11.13 -0.99 16.64
C GLU A 315 -10.22 -0.22 15.66
N ASN A 316 -10.43 -0.45 14.39
CA ASN A 316 -9.78 0.26 13.29
C ASN A 316 -10.84 0.85 12.34
N ASP A 317 -10.39 1.62 11.36
CA ASP A 317 -11.31 2.30 10.42
C ASP A 317 -12.22 1.29 9.69
N ILE A 318 -11.71 0.10 9.31
CA ILE A 318 -12.46 -0.95 8.60
C ILE A 318 -13.51 -1.58 9.53
N SER A 319 -13.11 -2.06 10.72
CA SER A 319 -14.04 -2.70 11.68
C SER A 319 -15.10 -1.71 12.15
N THR A 320 -14.72 -0.44 12.35
CA THR A 320 -15.65 0.65 12.69
C THR A 320 -16.67 0.90 11.59
N TYR A 321 -16.25 0.86 10.31
CA TYR A 321 -17.17 0.99 9.18
C TYR A 321 -18.14 -0.19 9.13
N ILE A 322 -17.64 -1.42 9.23
CA ILE A 322 -18.46 -2.63 9.19
C ILE A 322 -19.48 -2.64 10.35
N LYS A 323 -19.07 -2.30 11.60
CA LYS A 323 -19.98 -2.20 12.76
C LYS A 323 -21.17 -1.26 12.53
N LYS A 324 -20.98 -0.21 11.72
CA LYS A 324 -22.05 0.76 11.40
C LYS A 324 -22.99 0.34 10.25
N HIS A 325 -22.62 -0.69 9.49
CA HIS A 325 -23.35 -1.15 8.30
C HIS A 325 -23.71 -2.63 8.34
N LEU A 326 -23.91 -3.17 9.56
CA LEU A 326 -24.24 -4.59 9.78
C LEU A 326 -25.60 -5.01 9.21
N ASP A 327 -26.45 -4.05 8.87
CA ASP A 327 -27.72 -4.21 8.16
C ASP A 327 -27.54 -4.56 6.67
N GLN A 328 -26.36 -4.34 6.11
CA GLN A 328 -26.03 -4.68 4.73
C GLN A 328 -25.50 -6.11 4.61
N SER A 329 -25.74 -6.71 3.44
CA SER A 329 -25.11 -7.99 3.09
C SER A 329 -23.62 -7.82 2.79
N PRO A 330 -22.80 -8.89 2.93
CA PRO A 330 -21.39 -8.84 2.53
C PRO A 330 -21.20 -8.40 1.07
N GLN A 331 -22.08 -8.82 0.16
CA GLN A 331 -22.05 -8.48 -1.26
C GLN A 331 -22.26 -6.99 -1.52
N GLU A 332 -23.07 -6.31 -0.69
CA GLU A 332 -23.27 -4.86 -0.77
C GLU A 332 -22.11 -4.08 -0.13
N MET A 333 -21.50 -4.64 0.92
CA MET A 333 -20.37 -3.99 1.62
C MET A 333 -19.05 -4.06 0.85
N LEU A 334 -18.72 -5.18 0.22
CA LEU A 334 -17.42 -5.41 -0.42
C LEU A 334 -17.03 -4.28 -1.41
N PRO A 335 -17.88 -3.86 -2.37
CA PRO A 335 -17.53 -2.78 -3.29
C PRO A 335 -17.28 -1.45 -2.59
N GLN A 336 -17.92 -1.23 -1.44
CA GLN A 336 -17.72 -0.02 -0.64
C GLN A 336 -16.39 -0.08 0.10
N LEU A 337 -16.05 -1.22 0.71
CA LEU A 337 -14.79 -1.43 1.42
C LEU A 337 -13.58 -1.23 0.50
N PHE A 338 -13.62 -1.76 -0.71
CA PHE A 338 -12.58 -1.55 -1.70
C PHE A 338 -12.38 -0.08 -2.04
N ARG A 339 -13.44 0.67 -2.25
CA ARG A 339 -13.38 2.10 -2.58
C ARG A 339 -12.94 2.98 -1.42
N LEU A 340 -13.35 2.62 -0.21
CA LEU A 340 -13.09 3.42 0.99
C LEU A 340 -11.68 3.20 1.55
N PHE A 341 -11.16 1.97 1.44
CA PHE A 341 -9.94 1.53 2.09
C PHE A 341 -8.90 0.95 1.12
N PRO A 342 -8.68 1.54 -0.07
CA PRO A 342 -7.71 1.02 -1.06
C PRO A 342 -6.29 0.97 -0.49
N GLN A 343 -5.95 1.85 0.44
CA GLN A 343 -4.62 1.91 1.08
C GLN A 343 -4.24 0.65 1.86
N TYR A 344 -5.20 -0.23 2.16
CA TYR A 344 -4.92 -1.51 2.82
C TYR A 344 -4.66 -2.65 1.83
N GLY A 345 -5.11 -2.56 0.58
CA GLY A 345 -4.93 -3.58 -0.45
C GLY A 345 -5.58 -4.94 -0.15
N LEU A 346 -6.57 -4.97 0.76
CA LEU A 346 -7.22 -6.22 1.17
C LEU A 346 -8.16 -6.73 0.07
N GLY A 347 -8.15 -8.04 -0.15
CA GLY A 347 -9.06 -8.72 -1.05
C GLY A 347 -10.41 -9.06 -0.40
N ASP A 348 -11.30 -9.63 -1.21
CA ASP A 348 -12.62 -10.10 -0.79
C ASP A 348 -12.53 -11.10 0.39
N THR A 349 -11.65 -12.07 0.30
CA THR A 349 -11.44 -13.08 1.35
C THR A 349 -11.07 -12.46 2.70
N GLN A 350 -10.19 -11.45 2.71
CA GLN A 350 -9.81 -10.75 3.92
C GLN A 350 -10.96 -9.93 4.49
N TYR A 351 -11.67 -9.18 3.64
CA TYR A 351 -12.83 -8.40 4.07
C TYR A 351 -13.96 -9.28 4.59
N LEU A 352 -14.25 -10.42 3.95
CA LEU A 352 -15.26 -11.36 4.42
C LEU A 352 -14.93 -11.91 5.82
N LYS A 353 -13.67 -12.27 6.07
CA LYS A 353 -13.23 -12.70 7.41
C LYS A 353 -13.44 -11.61 8.48
N ILE A 354 -13.19 -10.33 8.14
CA ILE A 354 -13.42 -9.21 9.06
C ILE A 354 -14.92 -9.02 9.32
N ILE A 355 -15.74 -9.08 8.27
CA ILE A 355 -17.21 -8.96 8.37
C ILE A 355 -17.76 -10.06 9.29
N ASP A 356 -17.34 -11.30 9.09
CA ASP A 356 -17.80 -12.44 9.89
C ASP A 356 -17.36 -12.30 11.35
N LYS A 357 -16.12 -11.89 11.61
CA LYS A 357 -15.63 -11.61 12.96
C LYS A 357 -16.50 -10.56 13.66
N VAL A 358 -16.70 -9.40 13.02
CA VAL A 358 -17.48 -8.30 13.59
C VAL A 358 -18.95 -8.66 13.82
N LYS A 359 -19.54 -9.50 12.95
CA LYS A 359 -20.92 -10.00 13.14
C LYS A 359 -21.03 -10.94 14.34
N ASN A 360 -20.06 -11.82 14.52
CA ASN A 360 -20.05 -12.78 15.62
C ASN A 360 -19.84 -12.11 16.99
N GLU A 361 -18.97 -11.08 17.08
CA GLU A 361 -18.76 -10.29 18.31
C GLU A 361 -20.03 -9.57 18.82
N LYS A 362 -21.05 -9.37 17.98
CA LYS A 362 -22.32 -8.72 18.35
C LYS A 362 -23.37 -9.70 18.87
N ILE A 363 -23.15 -11.01 18.68
CA ILE A 363 -24.10 -12.08 19.07
C ILE A 363 -23.78 -12.58 20.50
N GLU A 364 -22.54 -12.36 20.97
CA GLU A 364 -22.14 -12.57 22.37
C GLU A 364 -22.42 -11.32 23.23
#